data_b71c4c6963c9dddf09d602a4eba6b673
#
_entry.id   b71c4c6963c9dddf09d602a4eba6b673
#
_cell.length_a   1.000
_cell.length_b   1.000
_cell.length_c   1.000
_cell.angle_alpha   90.00
_cell.angle_beta   90.00
_cell.angle_gamma   90.00
#
_symmetry.space_group_name_H-M   'P 1'
#
loop_
_entity.id
_entity.type
_entity.pdbx_description
1 polymer ?
#
loop_
_entity_poly.entity_id
_entity_poly.type
_entity_poly.pdbx_seq_one_letter_code
_entity_poly.pdbx_strand_id
1 'polypeptide(L)'
;MSAQQTRAEWLKARSKGIGGSEITAVLGLDPYATPYALWERKTGRVGDSGDNKFTRAGNYLEEAVAQMFADATGLEVYKPETEHFRHPEHAHLLGTPDRFVALKHGDGVLEIKTTSKRITREDITEGKMLRWYFQVLWYMGITGKKTGYIAWLCNGVDFDHIQVDFQPEIFADMVEQANAFWTNHVLADVPPPPITKDDIMRTIGQVLPDAIEGPEEVLQYHAQI
;
A
#
# COMPACT_ATOMS: atom_id res chain seq x y z
N MET A 1 -18.17 13.19 -19.87
CA MET A 1 -18.40 13.14 -18.41
C MET A 1 -18.11 11.71 -17.99
N SER A 2 -16.90 11.43 -17.48
CA SER A 2 -16.56 10.13 -16.92
C SER A 2 -17.31 10.00 -15.59
N ALA A 3 -18.10 8.92 -15.43
CA ALA A 3 -18.76 8.61 -14.18
C ALA A 3 -17.68 8.45 -13.09
N GLN A 4 -17.69 9.30 -12.07
CA GLN A 4 -16.88 9.11 -10.88
C GLN A 4 -17.24 7.75 -10.29
N GLN A 5 -16.28 6.84 -10.29
CA GLN A 5 -16.44 5.53 -9.67
C GLN A 5 -16.76 5.73 -8.19
N THR A 6 -17.82 5.11 -7.71
CA THR A 6 -18.16 5.19 -6.29
C THR A 6 -17.05 4.50 -5.46
N ARG A 7 -16.84 4.97 -4.23
CA ARG A 7 -15.88 4.34 -3.31
C ARG A 7 -16.13 2.83 -3.16
N ALA A 8 -17.38 2.39 -3.16
CA ALA A 8 -17.73 0.97 -3.08
C ALA A 8 -17.24 0.17 -4.29
N GLU A 9 -17.35 0.73 -5.50
CA GLU A 9 -16.82 0.13 -6.73
C GLU A 9 -15.29 0.08 -6.71
N TRP A 10 -14.63 1.13 -6.21
CA TRP A 10 -13.19 1.18 -6.03
C TRP A 10 -12.70 0.11 -5.03
N LEU A 11 -13.34 -0.03 -3.87
CA LEU A 11 -13.02 -1.08 -2.89
C LEU A 11 -13.24 -2.47 -3.46
N LYS A 12 -14.33 -2.67 -4.21
CA LYS A 12 -14.62 -3.93 -4.91
C LYS A 12 -13.60 -4.24 -6.00
N ALA A 13 -13.07 -3.23 -6.70
CA ALA A 13 -11.99 -3.43 -7.66
C ALA A 13 -10.68 -3.81 -6.95
N ARG A 14 -10.33 -3.15 -5.84
CA ARG A 14 -9.15 -3.47 -5.03
C ARG A 14 -9.21 -4.84 -4.36
N SER A 15 -10.36 -5.32 -3.96
CA SER A 15 -10.48 -6.66 -3.36
C SER A 15 -10.12 -7.78 -4.34
N LYS A 16 -10.15 -7.49 -5.66
CA LYS A 16 -9.87 -8.44 -6.74
C LYS A 16 -8.40 -8.49 -7.18
N GLY A 17 -7.49 -7.90 -6.43
CA GLY A 17 -6.08 -7.89 -6.77
C GLY A 17 -5.21 -7.32 -5.66
N ILE A 18 -3.91 -7.18 -5.93
CA ILE A 18 -2.89 -6.63 -5.03
C ILE A 18 -2.48 -5.27 -5.56
N GLY A 19 -2.63 -4.24 -4.73
CA GLY A 19 -2.23 -2.86 -5.03
C GLY A 19 -0.88 -2.49 -4.42
N GLY A 20 -0.29 -1.38 -4.88
CA GLY A 20 1.03 -0.92 -4.42
C GLY A 20 1.11 -0.67 -2.91
N SER A 21 0.03 -0.20 -2.29
CA SER A 21 0.00 -0.01 -0.82
C SER A 21 -0.02 -1.33 -0.02
N GLU A 22 -0.18 -2.48 -0.69
CA GLU A 22 -0.29 -3.79 -0.07
C GLU A 22 0.95 -4.67 -0.32
N ILE A 23 1.82 -4.24 -1.24
CA ILE A 23 2.97 -5.08 -1.63
C ILE A 23 3.91 -5.37 -0.47
N THR A 24 4.15 -4.41 0.41
CA THR A 24 5.00 -4.65 1.59
C THR A 24 4.39 -5.62 2.59
N ALA A 25 3.06 -5.71 2.66
CA ALA A 25 2.38 -6.73 3.45
C ALA A 25 2.55 -8.13 2.84
N VAL A 26 2.50 -8.24 1.50
CA VAL A 26 2.81 -9.50 0.80
C VAL A 26 4.23 -9.96 1.11
N LEU A 27 5.19 -9.03 1.08
CA LEU A 27 6.61 -9.29 1.34
C LEU A 27 6.95 -9.53 2.82
N GLY A 28 5.98 -9.39 3.74
CA GLY A 28 6.23 -9.48 5.18
C GLY A 28 7.05 -8.31 5.75
N LEU A 29 7.15 -7.20 5.02
CA LEU A 29 7.93 -6.01 5.37
C LEU A 29 7.07 -4.85 5.88
N ASP A 30 5.76 -5.00 5.95
CA ASP A 30 4.85 -3.96 6.43
C ASP A 30 4.74 -4.01 7.96
N PRO A 31 5.05 -2.91 8.68
CA PRO A 31 4.96 -2.89 10.14
C PRO A 31 3.50 -2.89 10.66
N TYR A 32 2.51 -2.69 9.79
CA TYR A 32 1.10 -2.57 10.16
C TYR A 32 0.21 -3.66 9.60
N ALA A 33 0.71 -4.48 8.67
CA ALA A 33 -0.06 -5.53 8.02
C ALA A 33 0.81 -6.72 7.65
N THR A 34 0.41 -7.90 8.09
CA THR A 34 1.07 -9.16 7.75
C THR A 34 0.47 -9.78 6.47
N PRO A 35 1.15 -10.75 5.82
CA PRO A 35 0.56 -11.54 4.75
C PRO A 35 -0.75 -12.20 5.20
N TYR A 36 -0.80 -12.68 6.45
CA TYR A 36 -2.01 -13.30 7.03
C TYR A 36 -3.17 -12.31 7.10
N ALA A 37 -2.95 -11.12 7.67
CA ALA A 37 -3.97 -10.08 7.74
C ALA A 37 -4.43 -9.59 6.36
N LEU A 38 -3.53 -9.55 5.38
CA LEU A 38 -3.87 -9.22 3.99
C LEU A 38 -4.75 -10.31 3.37
N TRP A 39 -4.42 -11.60 3.55
CA TRP A 39 -5.21 -12.72 3.08
C TRP A 39 -6.64 -12.69 3.65
N GLU A 40 -6.82 -12.46 4.95
CA GLU A 40 -8.15 -12.32 5.56
C GLU A 40 -9.00 -11.24 4.88
N ARG A 41 -8.40 -10.09 4.56
CA ARG A 41 -9.09 -9.01 3.83
C ARG A 41 -9.42 -9.42 2.39
N LYS A 42 -8.49 -10.03 1.67
CA LYS A 42 -8.69 -10.45 0.27
C LYS A 42 -9.72 -11.55 0.12
N THR A 43 -9.85 -12.42 1.10
CA THR A 43 -10.85 -13.51 1.13
C THR A 43 -12.17 -13.11 1.81
N GLY A 44 -12.28 -11.84 2.26
CA GLY A 44 -13.52 -11.31 2.83
C GLY A 44 -13.82 -11.78 4.27
N ARG A 45 -12.83 -12.36 4.95
CA ARG A 45 -12.96 -12.79 6.35
C ARG A 45 -13.03 -11.62 7.32
N VAL A 46 -12.35 -10.54 6.96
CA VAL A 46 -12.36 -9.27 7.71
C VAL A 46 -12.76 -8.17 6.74
N GLY A 47 -13.67 -7.31 7.15
CA GLY A 47 -14.08 -6.14 6.39
C GLY A 47 -12.95 -5.12 6.26
N ASP A 48 -13.05 -4.22 5.28
CA ASP A 48 -12.13 -3.09 5.17
C ASP A 48 -12.29 -2.19 6.40
N SER A 49 -11.16 -1.76 6.97
CA SER A 49 -11.12 -0.92 8.18
C SER A 49 -11.74 0.49 7.99
N GLY A 50 -12.19 0.79 6.78
CA GLY A 50 -12.84 2.05 6.45
C GLY A 50 -11.91 3.27 6.47
N ASP A 51 -12.49 4.45 6.27
CA ASP A 51 -11.76 5.72 6.37
C ASP A 51 -11.55 6.11 7.82
N ASN A 52 -10.30 6.24 8.20
CA ASN A 52 -9.94 6.87 9.45
C ASN A 52 -9.60 8.36 9.24
N LYS A 53 -9.40 9.10 10.34
CA LYS A 53 -9.08 10.53 10.31
C LYS A 53 -7.80 10.86 9.53
N PHE A 54 -6.82 9.96 9.53
CA PHE A 54 -5.54 10.14 8.82
C PHE A 54 -5.72 9.97 7.31
N THR A 55 -6.45 8.95 6.88
CA THR A 55 -6.76 8.73 5.46
C THR A 55 -7.55 9.90 4.88
N ARG A 56 -8.56 10.40 5.62
CA ARG A 56 -9.33 11.58 5.20
C ARG A 56 -8.47 12.83 5.10
N ALA A 57 -7.63 13.08 6.09
CA ALA A 57 -6.72 14.23 6.07
C ALA A 57 -5.75 14.12 4.89
N GLY A 58 -5.19 12.92 4.62
CA GLY A 58 -4.35 12.66 3.46
C GLY A 58 -5.04 13.00 2.14
N ASN A 59 -6.27 12.53 1.95
CA ASN A 59 -7.06 12.82 0.74
C ASN A 59 -7.31 14.32 0.53
N TYR A 60 -7.55 15.09 1.59
CA TYR A 60 -7.72 16.55 1.49
C TYR A 60 -6.41 17.28 1.18
N LEU A 61 -5.29 16.79 1.69
CA LEU A 61 -3.98 17.42 1.51
C LEU A 61 -3.26 16.99 0.23
N GLU A 62 -3.71 15.92 -0.42
CA GLU A 62 -3.06 15.33 -1.60
C GLU A 62 -2.84 16.38 -2.72
N GLU A 63 -3.85 17.20 -3.03
CA GLU A 63 -3.73 18.24 -4.06
C GLU A 63 -2.75 19.35 -3.64
N ALA A 64 -2.77 19.74 -2.36
CA ALA A 64 -1.85 20.76 -1.86
C ALA A 64 -0.39 20.27 -1.92
N VAL A 65 -0.14 19.01 -1.58
CA VAL A 65 1.22 18.42 -1.65
C VAL A 65 1.66 18.24 -3.11
N ALA A 66 0.74 17.90 -4.02
CA ALA A 66 1.05 17.87 -5.46
C ALA A 66 1.50 19.24 -5.97
N GLN A 67 0.80 20.31 -5.55
CA GLN A 67 1.19 21.69 -5.90
C GLN A 67 2.54 22.08 -5.29
N MET A 68 2.79 21.75 -4.01
CA MET A 68 4.10 21.98 -3.37
C MET A 68 5.24 21.29 -4.14
N PHE A 69 4.98 20.06 -4.64
CA PHE A 69 5.97 19.36 -5.47
C PHE A 69 6.20 20.08 -6.81
N ALA A 70 5.13 20.51 -7.48
CA ALA A 70 5.26 21.26 -8.73
C ALA A 70 6.04 22.57 -8.54
N ASP A 71 5.74 23.31 -7.47
CA ASP A 71 6.42 24.57 -7.13
C ASP A 71 7.90 24.36 -6.82
N ALA A 72 8.23 23.29 -6.08
CA ALA A 72 9.60 22.99 -5.67
C ALA A 72 10.48 22.48 -6.83
N THR A 73 9.88 21.78 -7.79
CA THR A 73 10.62 21.13 -8.89
C THR A 73 10.52 21.85 -10.24
N GLY A 74 9.49 22.68 -10.42
CA GLY A 74 9.15 23.26 -11.71
C GLY A 74 8.58 22.26 -12.72
N LEU A 75 8.25 21.04 -12.28
CA LEU A 75 7.71 20.00 -13.14
C LEU A 75 6.17 20.07 -13.17
N GLU A 76 5.60 19.79 -14.32
CA GLU A 76 4.15 19.67 -14.46
C GLU A 76 3.65 18.38 -13.81
N VAL A 77 2.65 18.50 -12.93
CA VAL A 77 2.01 17.40 -12.22
C VAL A 77 0.55 17.30 -12.66
N TYR A 78 0.09 16.09 -12.96
CA TYR A 78 -1.28 15.88 -13.42
C TYR A 78 -1.86 14.54 -12.95
N LYS A 79 -3.19 14.47 -12.88
CA LYS A 79 -3.89 13.21 -12.63
C LYS A 79 -3.89 12.35 -13.90
N PRO A 80 -3.58 11.04 -13.79
CA PRO A 80 -3.71 10.17 -14.94
C PRO A 80 -5.19 10.09 -15.39
N GLU A 81 -5.42 9.99 -16.69
CA GLU A 81 -6.78 9.80 -17.25
C GLU A 81 -7.42 8.49 -16.75
N THR A 82 -6.58 7.47 -16.54
CA THR A 82 -6.96 6.17 -15.96
C THR A 82 -6.42 6.09 -14.56
N GLU A 83 -7.30 5.94 -13.58
CA GLU A 83 -6.91 5.77 -12.16
C GLU A 83 -6.46 4.34 -11.84
N HIS A 84 -6.78 3.35 -12.69
CA HIS A 84 -6.54 1.93 -12.44
C HIS A 84 -5.68 1.31 -13.52
N PHE A 85 -4.44 1.08 -13.19
CA PHE A 85 -3.50 0.35 -14.03
C PHE A 85 -3.45 -1.12 -13.61
N ARG A 86 -3.13 -1.99 -14.56
CA ARG A 86 -2.96 -3.43 -14.34
C ARG A 86 -1.66 -3.89 -14.95
N HIS A 87 -1.02 -4.86 -14.32
CA HIS A 87 0.12 -5.52 -14.92
C HIS A 87 -0.31 -6.20 -16.23
N PRO A 88 0.45 -6.07 -17.32
CA PRO A 88 0.04 -6.59 -18.64
C PRO A 88 -0.19 -8.10 -18.67
N GLU A 89 0.57 -8.86 -17.89
CA GLU A 89 0.48 -10.34 -17.84
C GLU A 89 -0.33 -10.85 -16.62
N HIS A 90 -0.46 -10.05 -15.57
CA HIS A 90 -1.08 -10.44 -14.30
C HIS A 90 -2.18 -9.45 -13.91
N ALA A 91 -3.37 -9.64 -14.45
CA ALA A 91 -4.49 -8.70 -14.31
C ALA A 91 -4.94 -8.43 -12.85
N HIS A 92 -4.54 -9.27 -11.90
CA HIS A 92 -4.80 -9.07 -10.46
C HIS A 92 -3.73 -8.20 -9.78
N LEU A 93 -2.64 -7.82 -10.45
CA LEU A 93 -1.66 -6.88 -9.93
C LEU A 93 -2.03 -5.47 -10.40
N LEU A 94 -2.33 -4.60 -9.42
CA LEU A 94 -2.99 -3.32 -9.64
C LEU A 94 -2.09 -2.15 -9.26
N GLY A 95 -2.23 -1.03 -9.99
CA GLY A 95 -1.55 0.23 -9.68
C GLY A 95 -2.52 1.41 -9.71
N THR A 96 -2.45 2.26 -8.71
CA THR A 96 -3.22 3.51 -8.62
C THR A 96 -2.30 4.63 -8.12
N PRO A 97 -1.38 5.12 -8.97
CA PRO A 97 -0.52 6.24 -8.60
C PRO A 97 -1.34 7.51 -8.36
N ASP A 98 -0.95 8.31 -7.38
CA ASP A 98 -1.65 9.54 -7.03
C ASP A 98 -1.60 10.55 -8.18
N ARG A 99 -0.42 10.73 -8.79
CA ARG A 99 -0.18 11.65 -9.92
C ARG A 99 0.85 11.10 -10.89
N PHE A 100 0.88 11.72 -12.07
CA PHE A 100 1.99 11.66 -13.00
C PHE A 100 2.73 12.99 -13.05
N VAL A 101 4.00 12.91 -13.43
CA VAL A 101 4.90 14.05 -13.59
C VAL A 101 5.41 14.07 -15.03
N ALA A 102 5.19 15.16 -15.75
CA ALA A 102 5.72 15.33 -17.10
C ALA A 102 7.23 15.56 -17.05
N LEU A 103 7.97 14.70 -17.75
CA LEU A 103 9.42 14.76 -17.83
C LEU A 103 9.84 15.00 -19.28
N LYS A 104 11.08 15.40 -19.49
CA LYS A 104 11.63 15.64 -20.85
C LYS A 104 11.49 14.41 -21.77
N HIS A 105 11.56 13.20 -21.19
CA HIS A 105 11.52 11.93 -21.92
C HIS A 105 10.48 10.99 -21.31
N GLY A 106 9.20 11.30 -21.48
CA GLY A 106 8.09 10.53 -20.95
C GLY A 106 7.56 11.08 -19.62
N ASP A 107 6.93 10.22 -18.83
CA ASP A 107 6.37 10.60 -17.54
C ASP A 107 6.98 9.81 -16.41
N GLY A 108 6.96 10.39 -15.22
CA GLY A 108 7.20 9.71 -13.95
C GLY A 108 5.91 9.48 -13.16
N VAL A 109 5.97 8.62 -12.15
CA VAL A 109 4.91 8.49 -11.14
C VAL A 109 5.25 9.38 -9.95
N LEU A 110 4.23 9.91 -9.28
CA LEU A 110 4.37 10.64 -8.02
C LEU A 110 3.42 10.01 -6.99
N GLU A 111 4.01 9.59 -5.89
CA GLU A 111 3.30 9.14 -4.70
C GLU A 111 3.35 10.22 -3.63
N ILE A 112 2.19 10.53 -3.05
CA ILE A 112 2.03 11.62 -2.09
C ILE A 112 1.74 11.05 -0.71
N LYS A 113 2.45 11.57 0.30
CA LYS A 113 2.30 11.12 1.68
C LYS A 113 2.11 12.29 2.64
N THR A 114 1.26 12.07 3.62
CA THR A 114 1.13 12.99 4.77
C THR A 114 1.35 12.23 6.06
N THR A 115 2.06 12.83 7.00
CA THR A 115 2.39 12.19 8.28
C THR A 115 2.53 13.22 9.38
N SER A 116 2.26 12.81 10.62
CA SER A 116 2.58 13.58 11.82
C SER A 116 3.99 13.34 12.35
N LYS A 117 4.72 12.35 11.78
CA LYS A 117 6.10 12.06 12.15
C LYS A 117 7.03 12.81 11.21
N ARG A 118 8.13 13.34 11.75
CA ARG A 118 9.19 13.89 10.91
C ARG A 118 9.85 12.75 10.15
N ILE A 119 9.89 12.86 8.83
CA ILE A 119 10.56 11.94 7.92
C ILE A 119 11.58 12.74 7.13
N THR A 120 12.77 12.22 7.00
CA THR A 120 13.87 12.81 6.22
C THR A 120 14.17 11.98 4.97
N ARG A 121 14.97 12.52 4.06
CA ARG A 121 15.44 11.78 2.87
C ARG A 121 16.27 10.57 3.27
N GLU A 122 17.07 10.69 4.30
CA GLU A 122 17.89 9.63 4.87
C GLU A 122 17.01 8.47 5.36
N ASP A 123 15.87 8.75 6.00
CA ASP A 123 14.96 7.70 6.45
C ASP A 123 14.43 6.85 5.29
N ILE A 124 14.26 7.45 4.10
CA ILE A 124 13.85 6.72 2.89
C ILE A 124 15.03 5.95 2.31
N THR A 125 16.19 6.57 2.14
CA THR A 125 17.38 5.96 1.54
C THR A 125 18.00 4.87 2.43
N GLU A 126 17.87 4.98 3.74
CA GLU A 126 18.29 3.96 4.71
C GLU A 126 17.26 2.82 4.90
N GLY A 127 16.15 2.85 4.14
CA GLY A 127 15.16 1.80 4.15
C GLY A 127 14.17 1.82 5.34
N LYS A 128 14.14 2.91 6.15
CA LYS A 128 13.15 3.04 7.24
C LYS A 128 11.73 3.22 6.74
N MET A 129 11.59 3.69 5.48
CA MET A 129 10.31 3.94 4.85
C MET A 129 10.06 3.01 3.64
N LEU A 130 10.39 1.73 3.78
CA LEU A 130 10.26 0.71 2.71
C LEU A 130 8.87 0.69 2.07
N ARG A 131 7.80 0.92 2.86
CA ARG A 131 6.42 0.98 2.31
C ARG A 131 6.25 2.01 1.22
N TRP A 132 6.81 3.20 1.39
CA TRP A 132 6.70 4.27 0.41
C TRP A 132 7.55 3.96 -0.82
N TYR A 133 8.77 3.47 -0.59
CA TYR A 133 9.71 3.11 -1.65
C TYR A 133 9.15 1.99 -2.53
N PHE A 134 8.72 0.86 -1.95
CA PHE A 134 8.17 -0.26 -2.71
C PHE A 134 6.85 0.08 -3.39
N GLN A 135 6.03 0.94 -2.81
CA GLN A 135 4.80 1.39 -3.43
C GLN A 135 5.07 2.18 -4.73
N VAL A 136 6.04 3.10 -4.70
CA VAL A 136 6.44 3.86 -5.91
C VAL A 136 7.06 2.93 -6.95
N LEU A 137 7.98 2.06 -6.53
CA LEU A 137 8.61 1.09 -7.43
C LEU A 137 7.57 0.17 -8.09
N TRP A 138 6.57 -0.27 -7.33
CA TRP A 138 5.43 -1.03 -7.85
C TRP A 138 4.67 -0.27 -8.92
N TYR A 139 4.32 0.98 -8.67
CA TYR A 139 3.60 1.79 -9.64
C TYR A 139 4.42 2.07 -10.89
N MET A 140 5.72 2.29 -10.76
CA MET A 140 6.62 2.43 -11.91
C MET A 140 6.59 1.19 -12.81
N GLY A 141 6.68 0.00 -12.22
CA GLY A 141 6.63 -1.27 -12.96
C GLY A 141 5.27 -1.51 -13.61
N ILE A 142 4.16 -1.33 -12.88
CA ILE A 142 2.80 -1.50 -13.40
C ILE A 142 2.50 -0.53 -14.55
N THR A 143 2.99 0.72 -14.49
CA THR A 143 2.75 1.75 -15.50
C THR A 143 3.82 1.82 -16.59
N GLY A 144 4.89 1.04 -16.45
CA GLY A 144 6.04 1.06 -17.37
C GLY A 144 6.92 2.30 -17.27
N LYS A 145 6.74 3.13 -16.22
CA LYS A 145 7.52 4.36 -16.01
C LYS A 145 8.88 4.02 -15.40
N LYS A 146 9.90 4.82 -15.72
CA LYS A 146 11.29 4.59 -15.28
C LYS A 146 11.73 5.52 -14.17
N THR A 147 10.96 6.56 -13.89
CA THR A 147 11.21 7.55 -12.84
C THR A 147 10.01 7.62 -11.92
N GLY A 148 10.24 7.62 -10.63
CA GLY A 148 9.24 7.83 -9.61
C GLY A 148 9.65 8.94 -8.66
N TYR A 149 8.69 9.51 -7.97
CA TYR A 149 8.90 10.47 -6.91
C TYR A 149 8.06 10.11 -5.69
N ILE A 150 8.61 10.35 -4.53
CA ILE A 150 7.88 10.37 -3.27
C ILE A 150 7.89 11.81 -2.79
N ALA A 151 6.72 12.42 -2.61
CA ALA A 151 6.59 13.73 -1.99
C ALA A 151 5.83 13.58 -0.67
N TRP A 152 6.31 14.25 0.37
CA TRP A 152 5.64 14.14 1.67
C TRP A 152 5.55 15.47 2.41
N LEU A 153 4.50 15.55 3.21
CA LEU A 153 4.25 16.68 4.11
C LEU A 153 4.18 16.18 5.56
N CYS A 154 5.11 16.62 6.38
CA CYS A 154 5.14 16.33 7.81
C CYS A 154 4.49 17.45 8.62
N ASN A 155 3.61 17.10 9.56
CA ASN A 155 2.96 18.06 10.47
C ASN A 155 2.25 19.23 9.77
N GLY A 156 1.93 19.11 8.49
CA GLY A 156 1.26 20.13 7.70
C GLY A 156 2.16 21.28 7.23
N VAL A 157 3.46 21.26 7.49
CA VAL A 157 4.40 22.36 7.18
C VAL A 157 5.72 21.92 6.57
N ASP A 158 6.28 20.81 7.01
CA ASP A 158 7.60 20.33 6.54
C ASP A 158 7.43 19.49 5.27
N PHE A 159 7.54 20.13 4.11
CA PHE A 159 7.50 19.48 2.81
C PHE A 159 8.89 19.06 2.36
N ASP A 160 9.01 17.84 1.79
CA ASP A 160 10.19 17.40 1.07
C ASP A 160 9.80 16.35 0.02
N HIS A 161 10.76 15.99 -0.84
CA HIS A 161 10.57 14.98 -1.90
C HIS A 161 11.89 14.30 -2.25
N ILE A 162 11.78 13.11 -2.87
CA ILE A 162 12.92 12.35 -3.39
C ILE A 162 12.55 11.71 -4.72
N GLN A 163 13.51 11.62 -5.63
CA GLN A 163 13.41 10.81 -6.83
C GLN A 163 13.77 9.35 -6.54
N VAL A 164 13.08 8.44 -7.18
CA VAL A 164 13.31 7.00 -7.15
C VAL A 164 13.52 6.53 -8.58
N ASP A 165 14.63 5.83 -8.83
CA ASP A 165 14.90 5.21 -10.12
C ASP A 165 14.37 3.78 -10.15
N PHE A 166 13.86 3.35 -11.31
CA PHE A 166 13.28 2.03 -11.47
C PHE A 166 14.33 0.92 -11.30
N GLN A 167 13.99 -0.05 -10.46
CA GLN A 167 14.81 -1.23 -10.18
C GLN A 167 14.10 -2.48 -10.75
N PRO A 168 14.42 -2.90 -11.99
CA PRO A 168 13.68 -3.95 -12.68
C PRO A 168 13.75 -5.31 -11.97
N GLU A 169 14.88 -5.64 -11.35
CA GLU A 169 15.08 -6.91 -10.64
C GLU A 169 14.22 -6.95 -9.37
N ILE A 170 14.20 -5.86 -8.60
CA ILE A 170 13.35 -5.77 -7.41
C ILE A 170 11.87 -5.83 -7.80
N PHE A 171 11.48 -5.15 -8.88
CA PHE A 171 10.09 -5.21 -9.35
C PHE A 171 9.70 -6.61 -9.79
N ALA A 172 10.58 -7.34 -10.51
CA ALA A 172 10.33 -8.71 -10.92
C ALA A 172 10.10 -9.64 -9.71
N ASP A 173 10.92 -9.50 -8.68
CA ASP A 173 10.78 -10.22 -7.41
C ASP A 173 9.44 -9.91 -6.72
N MET A 174 9.05 -8.64 -6.68
CA MET A 174 7.75 -8.21 -6.13
C MET A 174 6.58 -8.83 -6.90
N VAL A 175 6.66 -8.88 -8.23
CA VAL A 175 5.64 -9.52 -9.10
C VAL A 175 5.56 -11.01 -8.82
N GLU A 176 6.68 -11.71 -8.72
CA GLU A 176 6.72 -13.15 -8.42
C GLU A 176 6.07 -13.44 -7.07
N GLN A 177 6.47 -12.74 -6.02
CA GLN A 177 5.92 -12.95 -4.68
C GLN A 177 4.44 -12.57 -4.59
N ALA A 178 4.01 -11.49 -5.23
CA ALA A 178 2.61 -11.09 -5.27
C ALA A 178 1.75 -12.10 -6.03
N ASN A 179 2.27 -12.65 -7.12
CA ASN A 179 1.60 -13.68 -7.90
C ASN A 179 1.49 -15.01 -7.13
N ALA A 180 2.57 -15.40 -6.45
CA ALA A 180 2.57 -16.57 -5.57
C ALA A 180 1.58 -16.41 -4.41
N PHE A 181 1.58 -15.27 -3.75
CA PHE A 181 0.63 -14.96 -2.67
C PHE A 181 -0.82 -15.04 -3.18
N TRP A 182 -1.10 -14.43 -4.32
CA TRP A 182 -2.45 -14.44 -4.90
C TRP A 182 -2.92 -15.86 -5.22
N THR A 183 -2.07 -16.64 -5.88
CA THR A 183 -2.42 -17.99 -6.33
C THR A 183 -2.50 -18.98 -5.16
N ASN A 184 -1.47 -19.00 -4.29
CA ASN A 184 -1.33 -20.04 -3.28
C ASN A 184 -2.15 -19.77 -2.01
N HIS A 185 -2.53 -18.51 -1.77
CA HIS A 185 -3.25 -18.13 -0.56
C HIS A 185 -4.65 -17.59 -0.86
N VAL A 186 -4.77 -16.59 -1.75
CA VAL A 186 -6.08 -15.95 -1.98
C VAL A 186 -6.98 -16.84 -2.83
N LEU A 187 -6.53 -17.31 -3.98
CA LEU A 187 -7.33 -18.18 -4.86
C LEU A 187 -7.52 -19.58 -4.30
N ALA A 188 -6.47 -20.13 -3.69
CA ALA A 188 -6.53 -21.45 -3.06
C ALA A 188 -7.27 -21.44 -1.73
N ASP A 189 -7.58 -20.27 -1.17
CA ASP A 189 -8.20 -20.08 0.14
C ASP A 189 -7.41 -20.74 1.30
N VAL A 190 -6.08 -20.73 1.19
CA VAL A 190 -5.15 -21.27 2.16
C VAL A 190 -4.43 -20.15 2.89
N PRO A 191 -4.51 -20.05 4.23
CA PRO A 191 -3.84 -18.98 4.95
C PRO A 191 -2.32 -19.03 4.80
N PRO A 192 -1.65 -17.88 4.65
CA PRO A 192 -0.20 -17.82 4.79
C PRO A 192 0.23 -18.18 6.22
N PRO A 193 1.49 -18.60 6.45
CA PRO A 193 2.00 -18.82 7.78
C PRO A 193 1.87 -17.58 8.67
N PRO A 194 1.42 -17.73 9.93
CA PRO A 194 1.37 -16.62 10.88
C PRO A 194 2.80 -16.20 11.23
N ILE A 195 3.07 -14.89 11.21
CA ILE A 195 4.40 -14.32 11.52
C ILE A 195 4.39 -13.42 12.76
N THR A 196 3.23 -13.12 13.30
CA THR A 196 3.06 -12.32 14.52
C THR A 196 2.22 -13.03 15.55
N LYS A 197 2.29 -12.57 16.82
CA LYS A 197 1.40 -13.05 17.90
C LYS A 197 -0.08 -12.86 17.50
N ASP A 198 -0.41 -11.73 16.90
CA ASP A 198 -1.78 -11.42 16.47
C ASP A 198 -2.27 -12.39 15.39
N ASP A 199 -1.42 -12.77 14.44
CA ASP A 199 -1.75 -13.77 13.43
C ASP A 199 -2.04 -15.12 14.07
N ILE A 200 -1.20 -15.54 15.05
CA ILE A 200 -1.40 -16.79 15.78
C ILE A 200 -2.74 -16.77 16.52
N MET A 201 -3.06 -15.67 17.21
CA MET A 201 -4.33 -15.54 17.93
C MET A 201 -5.53 -15.61 16.99
N ARG A 202 -5.44 -14.99 15.80
CA ARG A 202 -6.48 -15.06 14.76
C ARG A 202 -6.64 -16.48 14.22
N THR A 203 -5.53 -17.21 14.01
CA THR A 203 -5.57 -18.61 13.58
C THR A 203 -6.28 -19.48 14.63
N ILE A 204 -5.96 -19.31 15.91
CA ILE A 204 -6.60 -20.04 17.01
C ILE A 204 -8.10 -19.72 17.06
N GLY A 205 -8.49 -18.45 16.92
CA GLY A 205 -9.88 -18.04 16.92
C GLY A 205 -10.71 -18.61 15.76
N GLN A 206 -10.09 -18.87 14.62
CA GLN A 206 -10.76 -19.54 13.50
C GLN A 206 -10.94 -21.06 13.72
N VAL A 207 -9.98 -21.70 14.39
CA VAL A 207 -9.99 -23.14 14.64
C VAL A 207 -10.80 -23.48 15.91
N LEU A 208 -10.77 -22.62 16.91
CA LEU A 208 -11.41 -22.78 18.19
C LEU A 208 -12.21 -21.51 18.55
N PRO A 209 -13.35 -21.23 17.87
CA PRO A 209 -14.12 -20.01 18.11
C PRO A 209 -14.55 -19.85 19.57
N ASP A 210 -14.86 -20.95 20.27
CA ASP A 210 -15.26 -20.94 21.67
C ASP A 210 -14.09 -20.70 22.66
N ALA A 211 -12.84 -20.83 22.22
CA ALA A 211 -11.67 -20.60 23.07
C ALA A 211 -11.40 -19.11 23.37
N ILE A 212 -12.01 -18.21 22.61
CA ILE A 212 -11.90 -16.76 22.81
C ILE A 212 -12.93 -16.25 23.82
N GLU A 213 -14.02 -16.98 24.05
CA GLU A 213 -15.05 -16.69 25.04
C GLU A 213 -14.76 -17.27 26.44
N GLY A 214 -13.51 -17.67 26.71
CA GLY A 214 -13.09 -18.12 28.02
C GLY A 214 -13.28 -17.02 29.09
N PRO A 215 -13.49 -17.41 30.39
CA PRO A 215 -13.71 -16.45 31.45
C PRO A 215 -12.60 -15.38 31.48
N GLU A 216 -12.96 -14.13 31.79
CA GLU A 216 -12.07 -12.95 31.81
C GLU A 216 -10.73 -13.20 32.55
N GLU A 217 -10.69 -14.12 33.50
CA GLU A 217 -9.50 -14.53 34.25
C GLU A 217 -8.42 -15.18 33.37
N VAL A 218 -8.78 -15.88 32.28
CA VAL A 218 -7.84 -16.52 31.37
C VAL A 218 -7.22 -15.49 30.41
N LEU A 219 -7.97 -14.46 30.04
CA LEU A 219 -7.48 -13.37 29.20
C LEU A 219 -6.49 -12.47 29.95
N GLN A 220 -6.63 -12.31 31.28
CA GLN A 220 -5.69 -11.53 32.08
C GLN A 220 -4.32 -12.22 32.25
N TYR A 221 -4.27 -13.55 32.22
CA TYR A 221 -3.02 -14.30 32.36
C TYR A 221 -2.09 -14.15 31.15
N HIS A 222 -2.65 -13.96 29.95
CA HIS A 222 -1.89 -13.77 28.71
C HIS A 222 -1.42 -12.32 28.48
N ALA A 223 -1.93 -11.36 29.23
CA ALA A 223 -1.48 -9.96 29.14
C ALA A 223 -0.22 -9.66 30.00
N GLN A 224 0.27 -10.62 30.79
CA GLN A 224 1.40 -10.47 31.70
C GLN A 224 2.66 -11.25 31.25
N ILE A 225 2.66 -11.90 30.09
CA ILE A 225 3.81 -12.55 29.47
C ILE A 225 4.19 -11.80 28.20
#